data_b1765fc72050fade0a1c43f7597090f3
#
_entry.id   b1765fc72050fade0a1c43f7597090f3
#
_cell.length_a   1.000
_cell.length_b   1.000
_cell.length_c   1.000
_cell.angle_alpha   90.00
_cell.angle_beta   90.00
_cell.angle_gamma   90.00
#
_symmetry.space_group_name_H-M   'P 1'
#
loop_
_entity.id
_entity.type
_entity.pdbx_description
1 polymer ?
#
loop_
_entity_poly.entity_id
_entity_poly.type
_entity_poly.pdbx_seq_one_letter_code
_entity_poly.pdbx_strand_id
1 'polypeptide(L)'
;MARRRQPTARQMRLGTELQRLREAAGLKGREAAAALGTDSARLSQIESGVVGMSENTVRRLAAAYSCSDSQLIDALVSMATDRTRGWWEKYQGLLPISFLDIAELEHHASHRFDVEFLHVPGLFQTENYARGLFSYRVPELPYTELELRVGHRMERKVVITGPAPIPYEALIHESALRIRVGNRSATQAQLTHILEHSEADHITTRVIPFDLDDFGGAWSAMAYAGGVVPKLDTALRDTAHGTASIDSEAQLAALRTLFRKVKTVSLDPKKSRDFIHRLAKEL
;
A
#
# COMPACT_ATOMS: atom_id res chain seq x y z
N MET A 1 -2.54 -30.34 -14.03
CA MET A 1 -1.66 -29.24 -14.45
C MET A 1 -1.52 -28.26 -13.32
N ALA A 2 -0.30 -28.03 -12.83
CA ALA A 2 -0.07 -27.02 -11.78
C ALA A 2 -0.47 -25.64 -12.35
N ARG A 3 -1.41 -24.95 -11.66
CA ARG A 3 -1.83 -23.59 -12.02
C ARG A 3 -0.58 -22.72 -12.02
N ARG A 4 -0.23 -22.13 -13.17
CA ARG A 4 0.91 -21.19 -13.29
C ARG A 4 0.71 -20.12 -12.22
N ARG A 5 1.61 -20.05 -11.25
CA ARG A 5 1.55 -19.06 -10.16
C ARG A 5 1.62 -17.67 -10.80
N GLN A 6 0.62 -16.85 -10.58
CA GLN A 6 0.70 -15.43 -10.99
C GLN A 6 1.80 -14.75 -10.17
N PRO A 7 2.62 -13.89 -10.78
CA PRO A 7 3.60 -13.12 -10.02
C PRO A 7 2.91 -12.19 -9.02
N THR A 8 3.52 -11.96 -7.86
CA THR A 8 3.02 -10.97 -6.91
C THR A 8 3.24 -9.55 -7.43
N ALA A 9 2.53 -8.56 -6.87
CA ALA A 9 2.73 -7.17 -7.23
C ALA A 9 4.20 -6.74 -7.03
N ARG A 10 4.88 -7.24 -6.00
CA ARG A 10 6.30 -6.99 -5.73
C ARG A 10 7.21 -7.58 -6.82
N GLN A 11 6.92 -8.79 -7.30
CA GLN A 11 7.67 -9.39 -8.40
C GLN A 11 7.47 -8.64 -9.72
N MET A 12 6.24 -8.24 -10.03
CA MET A 12 5.94 -7.40 -11.20
C MET A 12 6.63 -6.05 -11.10
N ARG A 13 6.65 -5.44 -9.90
CA ARG A 13 7.31 -4.16 -9.65
C ARG A 13 8.82 -4.24 -9.93
N LEU A 14 9.48 -5.29 -9.45
CA LEU A 14 10.90 -5.55 -9.76
C LEU A 14 11.15 -5.66 -11.26
N GLY A 15 10.33 -6.45 -11.95
CA GLY A 15 10.44 -6.63 -13.40
C GLY A 15 10.25 -5.32 -14.18
N THR A 16 9.23 -4.55 -13.81
CA THR A 16 8.94 -3.23 -14.40
C THR A 16 10.11 -2.26 -14.21
N GLU A 17 10.76 -2.26 -13.05
CA GLU A 17 11.88 -1.35 -12.81
C GLU A 17 13.11 -1.74 -13.62
N LEU A 18 13.40 -3.02 -13.77
CA LEU A 18 14.46 -3.49 -14.65
C LEU A 18 14.19 -3.14 -16.12
N GLN A 19 12.93 -3.25 -16.55
CA GLN A 19 12.53 -2.81 -17.89
C GLN A 19 12.75 -1.30 -18.07
N ARG A 20 12.38 -0.47 -17.10
CA ARG A 20 12.61 0.99 -17.11
C ARG A 20 14.10 1.33 -17.22
N LEU A 21 14.94 0.65 -16.45
CA LEU A 21 16.39 0.82 -16.51
C LEU A 21 16.94 0.46 -17.89
N ARG A 22 16.47 -0.64 -18.50
CA ARG A 22 16.83 -1.04 -19.85
C ARG A 22 16.44 0.02 -20.88
N GLU A 23 15.21 0.50 -20.81
CA GLU A 23 14.67 1.50 -21.74
C GLU A 23 15.40 2.84 -21.59
N ALA A 24 15.73 3.25 -20.37
CA ALA A 24 16.53 4.45 -20.09
C ALA A 24 17.96 4.32 -20.67
N ALA A 25 18.54 3.12 -20.70
CA ALA A 25 19.82 2.84 -21.34
C ALA A 25 19.72 2.75 -22.88
N GLY A 26 18.53 2.89 -23.48
CA GLY A 26 18.29 2.81 -24.91
C GLY A 26 18.39 1.39 -25.48
N LEU A 27 18.45 0.36 -24.64
CA LEU A 27 18.65 -1.04 -25.07
C LEU A 27 17.33 -1.71 -25.46
N LYS A 28 17.36 -2.40 -26.62
CA LYS A 28 16.27 -3.31 -27.00
C LYS A 28 16.36 -4.60 -26.20
N GLY A 29 15.20 -5.28 -26.04
CA GLY A 29 15.15 -6.53 -25.31
C GLY A 29 16.12 -7.60 -25.81
N ARG A 30 16.40 -7.67 -27.13
CA ARG A 30 17.36 -8.61 -27.70
C ARG A 30 18.80 -8.33 -27.24
N GLU A 31 19.18 -7.04 -27.14
CA GLU A 31 20.53 -6.60 -26.72
C GLU A 31 20.73 -6.92 -25.25
N ALA A 32 19.73 -6.64 -24.42
CA ALA A 32 19.75 -6.96 -23.00
C ALA A 32 19.76 -8.49 -22.73
N ALA A 33 19.03 -9.24 -23.51
CA ALA A 33 19.04 -10.71 -23.43
C ALA A 33 20.42 -11.28 -23.78
N ALA A 34 21.08 -10.75 -24.84
CA ALA A 34 22.45 -11.13 -25.20
C ALA A 34 23.46 -10.81 -24.10
N ALA A 35 23.35 -9.64 -23.42
CA ALA A 35 24.20 -9.27 -22.28
C ALA A 35 24.07 -10.23 -21.10
N LEU A 36 22.89 -10.84 -20.92
CA LEU A 36 22.66 -11.91 -19.93
C LEU A 36 23.10 -13.30 -20.40
N GLY A 37 23.35 -13.50 -21.68
CA GLY A 37 23.55 -14.82 -22.26
C GLY A 37 22.28 -15.66 -22.32
N THR A 38 21.12 -15.00 -22.56
CA THR A 38 19.79 -15.64 -22.62
C THR A 38 19.03 -15.20 -23.88
N ASP A 39 17.82 -15.70 -24.07
CA ASP A 39 16.94 -15.28 -25.16
C ASP A 39 15.95 -14.16 -24.68
N SER A 40 15.33 -13.52 -25.68
CA SER A 40 14.36 -12.44 -25.46
C SER A 40 13.10 -12.91 -24.72
N ALA A 41 12.71 -14.17 -24.86
CA ALA A 41 11.55 -14.73 -24.18
C ALA A 41 11.82 -14.85 -22.67
N ARG A 42 13.02 -15.30 -22.30
CA ARG A 42 13.45 -15.37 -20.91
C ARG A 42 13.56 -13.98 -20.27
N LEU A 43 14.13 -13.01 -20.98
CA LEU A 43 14.18 -11.64 -20.52
C LEU A 43 12.77 -11.06 -20.29
N SER A 44 11.85 -11.27 -21.23
CA SER A 44 10.46 -10.84 -21.08
C SER A 44 9.78 -11.47 -19.87
N GLN A 45 10.05 -12.74 -19.55
CA GLN A 45 9.56 -13.40 -18.33
C GLN A 45 10.15 -12.79 -17.05
N ILE A 46 11.40 -12.34 -17.11
CA ILE A 46 12.05 -11.60 -16.00
C ILE A 46 11.38 -10.25 -15.81
N GLU A 47 11.26 -9.44 -16.88
CA GLU A 47 10.67 -8.11 -16.84
C GLU A 47 9.17 -8.11 -16.50
N SER A 48 8.47 -9.22 -16.76
CA SER A 48 7.07 -9.41 -16.32
C SER A 48 6.92 -10.00 -14.91
N GLY A 49 8.03 -10.26 -14.21
CA GLY A 49 8.02 -10.82 -12.84
C GLY A 49 7.67 -12.32 -12.76
N VAL A 50 7.42 -12.99 -13.90
CA VAL A 50 7.03 -14.42 -13.93
C VAL A 50 8.16 -15.35 -13.49
N VAL A 51 9.39 -14.92 -13.73
CA VAL A 51 10.59 -15.69 -13.40
C VAL A 51 11.43 -14.95 -12.37
N GLY A 52 11.74 -15.65 -11.28
CA GLY A 52 12.64 -15.13 -10.23
C GLY A 52 14.08 -15.00 -10.72
N MET A 53 14.84 -14.12 -10.07
CA MET A 53 16.22 -13.80 -10.37
C MET A 53 17.14 -14.07 -9.19
N SER A 54 18.42 -14.32 -9.48
CA SER A 54 19.48 -14.29 -8.48
C SER A 54 20.05 -12.87 -8.33
N GLU A 55 20.75 -12.60 -7.23
CA GLU A 55 21.50 -11.37 -7.03
C GLU A 55 22.44 -11.09 -8.22
N ASN A 56 23.22 -12.11 -8.63
CA ASN A 56 24.15 -11.99 -9.78
C ASN A 56 23.41 -11.55 -11.06
N THR A 57 22.20 -12.05 -11.30
CA THR A 57 21.39 -11.66 -12.47
C THR A 57 21.01 -10.18 -12.38
N VAL A 58 20.53 -9.73 -11.24
CA VAL A 58 20.15 -8.30 -11.03
C VAL A 58 21.36 -7.39 -11.23
N ARG A 59 22.51 -7.71 -10.60
CA ARG A 59 23.72 -6.90 -10.72
C ARG A 59 24.28 -6.88 -12.16
N ARG A 60 24.21 -7.99 -12.88
CA ARG A 60 24.59 -8.05 -14.31
C ARG A 60 23.68 -7.20 -15.20
N LEU A 61 22.36 -7.23 -14.95
CA LEU A 61 21.41 -6.35 -15.67
C LEU A 61 21.68 -4.88 -15.36
N ALA A 62 21.84 -4.52 -14.10
CA ALA A 62 22.17 -3.15 -13.69
C ALA A 62 23.43 -2.63 -14.36
N ALA A 63 24.50 -3.45 -14.42
CA ALA A 63 25.73 -3.12 -15.11
C ALA A 63 25.54 -2.94 -16.61
N ALA A 64 24.79 -3.87 -17.28
CA ALA A 64 24.47 -3.78 -18.70
C ALA A 64 23.64 -2.52 -19.04
N TYR A 65 22.80 -2.07 -18.09
CA TYR A 65 21.97 -0.87 -18.25
C TYR A 65 22.68 0.42 -17.76
N SER A 66 23.98 0.34 -17.44
CA SER A 66 24.77 1.46 -16.95
C SER A 66 24.18 2.14 -15.72
N CYS A 67 23.44 1.40 -14.88
CA CYS A 67 22.90 1.87 -13.63
C CYS A 67 24.03 1.93 -12.59
N SER A 68 24.34 3.13 -12.08
CA SER A 68 25.37 3.38 -11.06
C SER A 68 24.77 3.65 -9.66
N ASP A 69 23.44 3.70 -9.52
CA ASP A 69 22.75 3.91 -8.24
C ASP A 69 22.83 2.65 -7.39
N SER A 70 23.80 2.61 -6.48
CA SER A 70 24.04 1.44 -5.61
C SER A 70 22.86 1.15 -4.69
N GLN A 71 22.19 2.19 -4.17
CA GLN A 71 21.02 2.00 -3.28
C GLN A 71 19.87 1.35 -4.05
N LEU A 72 19.62 1.79 -5.28
CA LEU A 72 18.60 1.18 -6.14
C LEU A 72 18.96 -0.29 -6.45
N ILE A 73 20.21 -0.56 -6.83
CA ILE A 73 20.68 -1.92 -7.14
C ILE A 73 20.49 -2.85 -5.94
N ASP A 74 20.91 -2.42 -4.75
CA ASP A 74 20.79 -3.23 -3.53
C ASP A 74 19.32 -3.47 -3.14
N ALA A 75 18.44 -2.48 -3.35
CA ALA A 75 17.01 -2.65 -3.15
C ALA A 75 16.40 -3.64 -4.15
N LEU A 76 16.79 -3.58 -5.43
CA LEU A 76 16.33 -4.55 -6.45
C LEU A 76 16.86 -5.96 -6.16
N VAL A 77 18.09 -6.09 -5.66
CA VAL A 77 18.65 -7.37 -5.20
C VAL A 77 17.83 -7.93 -4.03
N SER A 78 17.52 -7.08 -3.03
CA SER A 78 16.66 -7.48 -1.92
C SER A 78 15.30 -7.97 -2.41
N MET A 79 14.65 -7.24 -3.33
CA MET A 79 13.37 -7.68 -3.93
C MET A 79 13.49 -9.02 -4.67
N ALA A 80 14.62 -9.27 -5.34
CA ALA A 80 14.84 -10.49 -6.12
C ALA A 80 15.14 -11.73 -5.27
N THR A 81 15.80 -11.53 -4.13
CA THR A 81 16.34 -12.63 -3.29
C THR A 81 15.52 -12.93 -2.05
N ASP A 82 14.64 -12.01 -1.66
CA ASP A 82 13.75 -12.22 -0.54
C ASP A 82 12.84 -13.42 -0.78
N ARG A 83 12.81 -14.33 0.19
CA ARG A 83 11.97 -15.54 0.19
C ARG A 83 11.10 -15.60 1.44
N THR A 84 10.95 -14.47 2.12
CA THR A 84 10.11 -14.37 3.32
C THR A 84 8.69 -14.77 2.97
N ARG A 85 8.18 -15.71 3.73
CA ARG A 85 6.77 -16.09 3.69
C ARG A 85 6.05 -15.34 4.78
N GLY A 86 5.17 -14.43 4.36
CA GLY A 86 4.40 -13.66 5.30
C GLY A 86 3.11 -14.36 5.73
N TRP A 87 2.50 -13.84 6.79
CA TRP A 87 1.23 -14.33 7.31
C TRP A 87 0.11 -14.35 6.26
N TRP A 88 0.19 -13.51 5.21
CA TRP A 88 -0.83 -13.41 4.13
C TRP A 88 -0.86 -14.62 3.20
N GLU A 89 0.19 -15.44 3.15
CA GLU A 89 0.23 -16.61 2.27
C GLU A 89 -0.87 -17.65 2.58
N LYS A 90 -1.33 -17.72 3.84
CA LYS A 90 -2.45 -18.59 4.22
C LYS A 90 -3.77 -18.24 3.54
N TYR A 91 -3.90 -17.01 3.02
CA TYR A 91 -5.06 -16.56 2.26
C TYR A 91 -4.95 -16.83 0.76
N GLN A 92 -3.85 -17.43 0.30
CA GLN A 92 -3.65 -17.75 -1.12
C GLN A 92 -4.72 -18.71 -1.62
N GLY A 93 -5.44 -18.29 -2.68
CA GLY A 93 -6.56 -19.04 -3.25
C GLY A 93 -7.87 -18.92 -2.47
N LEU A 94 -7.86 -18.27 -1.29
CA LEU A 94 -9.05 -17.99 -0.48
C LEU A 94 -9.54 -16.56 -0.68
N LEU A 95 -8.64 -15.61 -0.88
CA LEU A 95 -8.96 -14.20 -1.16
C LEU A 95 -8.43 -13.77 -2.53
N PRO A 96 -8.99 -12.69 -3.11
CA PRO A 96 -8.43 -12.05 -4.29
C PRO A 96 -6.96 -11.69 -4.10
N ILE A 97 -6.14 -11.77 -5.16
CA ILE A 97 -4.70 -11.51 -5.11
C ILE A 97 -4.36 -10.13 -4.54
N SER A 98 -5.19 -9.11 -4.76
CA SER A 98 -5.00 -7.76 -4.25
C SER A 98 -4.95 -7.68 -2.71
N PHE A 99 -5.55 -8.63 -2.00
CA PHE A 99 -5.43 -8.72 -0.53
C PHE A 99 -4.03 -9.17 -0.12
N LEU A 100 -3.45 -10.12 -0.85
CA LEU A 100 -2.11 -10.61 -0.59
C LEU A 100 -1.09 -9.53 -0.96
N ASP A 101 -1.29 -8.87 -2.10
CA ASP A 101 -0.40 -7.82 -2.61
C ASP A 101 -0.31 -6.62 -1.65
N ILE A 102 -1.44 -6.16 -1.07
CA ILE A 102 -1.40 -5.07 -0.10
C ILE A 102 -0.68 -5.48 1.19
N ALA A 103 -0.86 -6.71 1.66
CA ALA A 103 -0.19 -7.20 2.86
C ALA A 103 1.32 -7.37 2.63
N GLU A 104 1.75 -7.89 1.48
CA GLU A 104 3.15 -7.99 1.08
C GLU A 104 3.78 -6.60 0.94
N LEU A 105 3.07 -5.65 0.30
CA LEU A 105 3.52 -4.26 0.17
C LEU A 105 3.75 -3.61 1.52
N GLU A 106 2.81 -3.75 2.45
CA GLU A 106 2.89 -3.20 3.81
C GLU A 106 4.02 -3.82 4.61
N HIS A 107 4.22 -5.14 4.49
CA HIS A 107 5.29 -5.86 5.18
C HIS A 107 6.69 -5.34 4.81
N HIS A 108 6.88 -4.96 3.55
CA HIS A 108 8.16 -4.47 3.04
C HIS A 108 8.32 -2.94 3.09
N ALA A 109 7.29 -2.23 3.51
CA ALA A 109 7.35 -0.79 3.65
C ALA A 109 8.20 -0.37 4.86
N SER A 110 8.93 0.74 4.73
CA SER A 110 9.62 1.39 5.85
C SER A 110 8.80 2.54 6.45
N HIS A 111 7.79 3.01 5.74
CA HIS A 111 6.82 3.99 6.21
C HIS A 111 5.55 3.90 5.38
N ARG A 112 4.46 4.38 5.94
CA ARG A 112 3.17 4.45 5.23
C ARG A 112 2.44 5.74 5.55
N PHE A 113 1.69 6.26 4.56
CA PHE A 113 0.70 7.29 4.80
C PHE A 113 -0.57 7.04 3.99
N ASP A 114 -1.70 7.43 4.55
CA ASP A 114 -3.02 7.31 3.96
C ASP A 114 -3.72 8.67 3.93
N VAL A 115 -4.54 8.89 2.89
CA VAL A 115 -5.54 9.97 2.84
C VAL A 115 -6.89 9.33 2.57
N GLU A 116 -7.85 9.56 3.45
CA GLU A 116 -9.14 8.90 3.39
C GLU A 116 -10.30 9.89 3.55
N PHE A 117 -11.35 9.73 2.73
CA PHE A 117 -12.50 10.63 2.69
C PHE A 117 -13.81 9.98 3.13
N LEU A 118 -14.05 8.73 2.78
CA LEU A 118 -15.33 8.05 3.03
C LEU A 118 -15.25 7.01 4.13
N HIS A 119 -14.07 6.45 4.35
CA HIS A 119 -13.87 5.39 5.32
C HIS A 119 -12.67 5.68 6.22
N VAL A 120 -12.70 5.12 7.40
CA VAL A 120 -11.50 5.09 8.26
C VAL A 120 -10.42 4.27 7.55
N PRO A 121 -9.14 4.71 7.57
CA PRO A 121 -8.02 3.97 6.99
C PRO A 121 -8.00 2.52 7.45
N GLY A 122 -7.69 1.60 6.52
CA GLY A 122 -7.79 0.17 6.75
C GLY A 122 -7.02 -0.33 7.97
N LEU A 123 -5.86 0.27 8.27
CA LEU A 123 -5.03 -0.11 9.43
C LEU A 123 -5.63 0.33 10.78
N PHE A 124 -6.54 1.30 10.78
CA PHE A 124 -7.24 1.75 11.99
C PHE A 124 -8.61 1.10 12.19
N GLN A 125 -9.12 0.33 11.22
CA GLN A 125 -10.47 -0.24 11.34
C GLN A 125 -10.56 -1.26 12.47
N THR A 126 -11.60 -1.15 13.30
CA THR A 126 -12.00 -2.23 14.23
C THR A 126 -12.64 -3.38 13.45
N GLU A 127 -12.73 -4.56 14.07
CA GLU A 127 -13.36 -5.72 13.44
C GLU A 127 -14.81 -5.44 13.03
N ASN A 128 -15.60 -4.84 13.94
CA ASN A 128 -17.01 -4.50 13.68
C ASN A 128 -17.16 -3.48 12.55
N TYR A 129 -16.25 -2.49 12.47
CA TYR A 129 -16.24 -1.51 11.38
C TYR A 129 -15.92 -2.19 10.05
N ALA A 130 -14.86 -3.00 10.01
CA ALA A 130 -14.48 -3.75 8.80
C ALA A 130 -15.58 -4.69 8.34
N ARG A 131 -16.24 -5.38 9.26
CA ARG A 131 -17.38 -6.25 9.00
C ARG A 131 -18.54 -5.47 8.38
N GLY A 132 -18.94 -4.35 8.97
CA GLY A 132 -19.98 -3.47 8.42
C GLY A 132 -19.63 -2.96 7.01
N LEU A 133 -18.37 -2.60 6.78
CA LEU A 133 -17.91 -2.15 5.46
C LEU A 133 -17.98 -3.26 4.41
N PHE A 134 -17.51 -4.47 4.73
CA PHE A 134 -17.52 -5.59 3.78
C PHE A 134 -18.93 -6.15 3.55
N SER A 135 -19.81 -6.07 4.53
CA SER A 135 -21.23 -6.49 4.39
C SER A 135 -22.02 -5.58 3.46
N TYR A 136 -21.57 -4.35 3.19
CA TYR A 136 -22.26 -3.40 2.31
C TYR A 136 -21.91 -3.58 0.82
N ARG A 137 -21.19 -4.62 0.46
CA ARG A 137 -20.79 -4.87 -0.94
C ARG A 137 -21.92 -5.45 -1.78
N VAL A 138 -21.89 -5.13 -3.08
CA VAL A 138 -22.80 -5.70 -4.08
C VAL A 138 -21.94 -6.41 -5.15
N PRO A 139 -22.18 -7.69 -5.45
CA PRO A 139 -23.08 -8.60 -4.72
C PRO A 139 -22.63 -8.88 -3.28
N GLU A 140 -23.55 -9.29 -2.43
CA GLU A 140 -23.23 -9.69 -1.05
C GLU A 140 -22.19 -10.81 -1.02
N LEU A 141 -21.29 -10.73 -0.05
CA LEU A 141 -20.26 -11.74 0.13
C LEU A 141 -20.83 -12.97 0.85
N PRO A 142 -20.47 -14.19 0.45
CA PRO A 142 -20.69 -15.37 1.28
C PRO A 142 -20.09 -15.18 2.68
N TYR A 143 -20.74 -15.69 3.71
CA TYR A 143 -20.29 -15.52 5.10
C TYR A 143 -18.82 -15.92 5.30
N THR A 144 -18.39 -17.03 4.73
CA THR A 144 -17.01 -17.51 4.82
C THR A 144 -16.01 -16.54 4.20
N GLU A 145 -16.35 -15.91 3.07
CA GLU A 145 -15.49 -14.93 2.43
C GLU A 145 -15.47 -13.61 3.23
N LEU A 146 -16.60 -13.21 3.79
CA LEU A 146 -16.68 -12.05 4.69
C LEU A 146 -15.73 -12.21 5.87
N GLU A 147 -15.76 -13.37 6.55
CA GLU A 147 -14.90 -13.65 7.70
C GLU A 147 -13.41 -13.67 7.31
N LEU A 148 -13.06 -14.24 6.17
CA LEU A 148 -11.70 -14.24 5.66
C LEU A 148 -11.20 -12.80 5.39
N ARG A 149 -12.04 -11.94 4.82
CA ARG A 149 -11.69 -10.53 4.56
C ARG A 149 -11.52 -9.74 5.85
N VAL A 150 -12.40 -9.96 6.83
CA VAL A 150 -12.30 -9.33 8.16
C VAL A 150 -11.03 -9.80 8.87
N GLY A 151 -10.79 -11.10 8.93
CA GLY A 151 -9.58 -11.66 9.54
C GLY A 151 -8.31 -11.11 8.90
N HIS A 152 -8.24 -11.11 7.57
CA HIS A 152 -7.12 -10.51 6.84
C HIS A 152 -6.93 -9.01 7.18
N ARG A 153 -8.03 -8.23 7.27
CA ARG A 153 -7.98 -6.82 7.64
C ARG A 153 -7.41 -6.62 9.05
N MET A 154 -7.75 -7.48 10.00
CA MET A 154 -7.23 -7.40 11.37
C MET A 154 -5.75 -7.76 11.41
N GLU A 155 -5.32 -8.79 10.69
CA GLU A 155 -3.91 -9.19 10.68
C GLU A 155 -2.97 -8.17 10.03
N ARG A 156 -3.44 -7.38 9.07
CA ARG A 156 -2.65 -6.30 8.47
C ARG A 156 -2.15 -5.28 9.48
N LYS A 157 -2.86 -5.10 10.60
CA LYS A 157 -2.47 -4.14 11.65
C LYS A 157 -1.10 -4.42 12.24
N VAL A 158 -0.57 -5.64 12.10
CA VAL A 158 0.76 -6.02 12.57
C VAL A 158 1.84 -5.04 12.09
N VAL A 159 1.64 -4.39 10.94
CA VAL A 159 2.58 -3.42 10.39
C VAL A 159 2.74 -2.16 11.25
N ILE A 160 1.70 -1.78 12.02
CA ILE A 160 1.69 -0.62 12.91
C ILE A 160 1.59 -1.00 14.39
N THR A 161 1.32 -2.27 14.74
CA THR A 161 1.15 -2.72 16.13
C THR A 161 2.09 -3.85 16.53
N GLY A 162 2.86 -4.40 15.58
CA GLY A 162 3.78 -5.51 15.78
C GLY A 162 5.06 -5.11 16.51
N PRO A 163 6.00 -6.04 16.62
CA PRO A 163 7.27 -5.83 17.36
C PRO A 163 8.22 -4.83 16.67
N ALA A 164 8.06 -4.59 15.38
CA ALA A 164 8.83 -3.62 14.60
C ALA A 164 7.87 -2.74 13.76
N PRO A 165 7.12 -1.85 14.42
CA PRO A 165 6.11 -1.05 13.73
C PRO A 165 6.76 0.02 12.86
N ILE A 166 6.17 0.29 11.69
CA ILE A 166 6.64 1.34 10.81
C ILE A 166 5.97 2.69 11.14
N PRO A 167 6.62 3.83 10.84
CA PRO A 167 5.98 5.14 10.87
C PRO A 167 4.72 5.17 10.00
N TYR A 168 3.62 5.61 10.59
CA TYR A 168 2.32 5.69 9.91
C TYR A 168 1.67 7.05 10.09
N GLU A 169 1.29 7.70 9.00
CA GLU A 169 0.56 8.98 9.03
C GLU A 169 -0.78 8.86 8.29
N ALA A 170 -1.87 9.19 8.95
CA ALA A 170 -3.22 9.15 8.40
C ALA A 170 -3.84 10.55 8.39
N LEU A 171 -4.22 11.02 7.20
CA LEU A 171 -5.04 12.21 6.98
C LEU A 171 -6.48 11.74 6.73
N ILE A 172 -7.38 11.99 7.69
CA ILE A 172 -8.75 11.49 7.66
C ILE A 172 -9.69 12.66 7.54
N HIS A 173 -10.45 12.69 6.44
CA HIS A 173 -11.47 13.71 6.27
C HIS A 173 -12.61 13.54 7.26
N GLU A 174 -13.18 14.62 7.73
CA GLU A 174 -14.28 14.62 8.71
C GLU A 174 -15.45 13.74 8.29
N SER A 175 -15.75 13.64 6.99
CA SER A 175 -16.81 12.74 6.48
C SER A 175 -16.58 11.29 6.88
N ALA A 176 -15.34 10.79 6.77
CA ALA A 176 -15.01 9.41 7.13
C ALA A 176 -15.23 9.10 8.62
N LEU A 177 -15.08 10.12 9.48
CA LEU A 177 -15.30 10.00 10.91
C LEU A 177 -16.79 10.10 11.30
N ARG A 178 -17.61 10.78 10.47
CA ARG A 178 -19.05 10.96 10.72
C ARG A 178 -19.93 9.91 10.08
N ILE A 179 -19.47 9.26 9.01
CA ILE A 179 -20.21 8.16 8.37
C ILE A 179 -20.30 6.98 9.34
N ARG A 180 -21.52 6.57 9.64
CA ARG A 180 -21.80 5.44 10.55
C ARG A 180 -21.74 4.12 9.77
N VAL A 181 -20.58 3.48 9.80
CA VAL A 181 -20.42 2.13 9.25
C VAL A 181 -20.86 1.12 10.30
N GLY A 182 -21.82 0.27 9.94
CA GLY A 182 -22.47 -0.64 10.88
C GLY A 182 -23.55 0.07 11.69
N ASN A 183 -23.24 0.42 12.95
CA ASN A 183 -24.15 1.12 13.85
C ASN A 183 -23.43 2.17 14.72
N ARG A 184 -24.19 2.90 15.54
CA ARG A 184 -23.68 3.96 16.42
C ARG A 184 -22.57 3.45 17.36
N SER A 185 -22.77 2.31 17.99
CA SER A 185 -21.81 1.71 18.91
C SER A 185 -20.50 1.31 18.20
N ALA A 186 -20.61 0.71 17.00
CA ALA A 186 -19.45 0.36 16.20
C ALA A 186 -18.64 1.61 15.78
N THR A 187 -19.35 2.70 15.42
CA THR A 187 -18.70 3.97 15.06
C THR A 187 -18.02 4.60 16.27
N GLN A 188 -18.67 4.62 17.43
CA GLN A 188 -18.07 5.13 18.68
C GLN A 188 -16.81 4.33 19.06
N ALA A 189 -16.87 3.01 19.03
CA ALA A 189 -15.72 2.14 19.30
C ALA A 189 -14.60 2.39 18.27
N GLN A 190 -14.94 2.65 17.01
CA GLN A 190 -13.98 2.99 15.97
C GLN A 190 -13.25 4.30 16.25
N LEU A 191 -13.94 5.35 16.67
CA LEU A 191 -13.32 6.62 17.00
C LEU A 191 -12.40 6.50 18.25
N THR A 192 -12.84 5.75 19.26
CA THR A 192 -12.02 5.45 20.45
C THR A 192 -10.73 4.71 20.03
N HIS A 193 -10.85 3.73 19.16
CA HIS A 193 -9.71 2.97 18.65
C HIS A 193 -8.68 3.84 17.89
N ILE A 194 -9.14 4.84 17.11
CA ILE A 194 -8.23 5.81 16.48
C ILE A 194 -7.49 6.63 17.54
N LEU A 195 -8.19 7.07 18.59
CA LEU A 195 -7.57 7.84 19.67
C LEU A 195 -6.49 7.03 20.39
N GLU A 196 -6.76 5.76 20.72
CA GLU A 196 -5.80 4.85 21.33
C GLU A 196 -4.54 4.68 20.46
N HIS A 197 -4.70 4.39 19.17
CA HIS A 197 -3.56 4.27 18.25
C HIS A 197 -2.77 5.56 18.09
N SER A 198 -3.44 6.72 18.16
CA SER A 198 -2.79 8.03 18.03
C SER A 198 -1.91 8.42 19.23
N GLU A 199 -1.81 7.57 20.26
CA GLU A 199 -0.90 7.76 21.40
C GLU A 199 0.51 7.21 21.12
N ALA A 200 0.66 6.33 20.13
CA ALA A 200 1.94 5.76 19.77
C ALA A 200 2.80 6.77 18.98
N ASP A 201 4.07 6.93 19.36
CA ASP A 201 4.99 7.91 18.77
C ASP A 201 5.19 7.77 17.25
N HIS A 202 5.06 6.56 16.73
CA HIS A 202 5.22 6.26 15.30
C HIS A 202 3.92 6.47 14.50
N ILE A 203 2.81 6.84 15.15
CA ILE A 203 1.51 7.07 14.50
C ILE A 203 1.11 8.53 14.58
N THR A 204 0.85 9.13 13.44
CA THR A 204 0.33 10.50 13.34
C THR A 204 -1.05 10.48 12.70
N THR A 205 -2.05 10.98 13.43
CA THR A 205 -3.42 11.12 12.91
C THR A 205 -3.78 12.60 12.79
N ARG A 206 -4.28 13.00 11.61
CA ARG A 206 -4.75 14.35 11.35
C ARG A 206 -6.14 14.33 10.73
N VAL A 207 -6.98 15.27 11.14
CA VAL A 207 -8.32 15.46 10.60
C VAL A 207 -8.30 16.57 9.56
N ILE A 208 -8.93 16.32 8.41
CA ILE A 208 -9.24 17.32 7.40
C ILE A 208 -10.69 17.75 7.68
N PRO A 209 -10.93 18.93 8.29
CA PRO A 209 -12.29 19.37 8.64
C PRO A 209 -13.08 19.82 7.41
N PHE A 210 -14.40 19.96 7.53
CA PHE A 210 -15.26 20.48 6.47
C PHE A 210 -15.05 21.96 6.19
N ASP A 211 -14.73 22.74 7.22
CA ASP A 211 -14.65 24.19 7.21
C ASP A 211 -13.28 24.71 6.75
N LEU A 212 -12.80 24.18 5.63
CA LEU A 212 -11.55 24.63 4.99
C LEU A 212 -11.84 25.51 3.78
N ASP A 213 -11.33 26.73 3.82
CA ASP A 213 -11.31 27.59 2.66
C ASP A 213 -10.31 27.07 1.60
N ASP A 214 -10.63 27.23 0.33
CA ASP A 214 -9.79 26.86 -0.83
C ASP A 214 -9.30 25.41 -0.88
N PHE A 215 -9.96 24.50 -0.17
CA PHE A 215 -9.62 23.07 -0.19
C PHE A 215 -10.19 22.40 -1.45
N GLY A 216 -9.37 22.28 -2.48
CA GLY A 216 -9.73 21.58 -3.72
C GLY A 216 -9.80 20.05 -3.59
N GLY A 217 -9.51 19.51 -2.40
CA GLY A 217 -9.50 18.07 -2.11
C GLY A 217 -8.25 17.34 -2.60
N ALA A 218 -8.05 16.12 -2.11
CA ALA A 218 -7.29 15.09 -2.80
C ALA A 218 -8.29 14.30 -3.63
N TRP A 219 -8.09 14.16 -4.92
CA TRP A 219 -9.09 13.66 -5.88
C TRP A 219 -9.59 12.24 -5.62
N SER A 220 -8.92 11.48 -4.76
CA SER A 220 -9.37 10.17 -4.26
C SER A 220 -8.60 9.78 -3.00
N ALA A 221 -9.16 8.83 -2.25
CA ALA A 221 -8.42 8.12 -1.22
C ALA A 221 -7.13 7.51 -1.79
N MET A 222 -6.07 7.49 -0.99
CA MET A 222 -4.82 6.83 -1.36
C MET A 222 -4.14 6.22 -0.15
N ALA A 223 -3.49 5.09 -0.40
CA ALA A 223 -2.60 4.43 0.54
C ALA A 223 -1.19 4.40 -0.09
N TYR A 224 -0.22 4.99 0.57
CA TYR A 224 1.14 5.10 0.08
C TYR A 224 2.07 4.27 0.96
N ALA A 225 2.81 3.35 0.35
CA ALA A 225 3.84 2.55 1.02
C ALA A 225 5.20 2.92 0.44
N GLY A 226 6.07 3.44 1.28
CA GLY A 226 7.39 3.88 0.89
C GLY A 226 8.50 3.04 1.51
N GLY A 227 9.64 3.02 0.84
CA GLY A 227 10.85 2.31 1.22
C GLY A 227 12.06 3.23 1.34
N VAL A 228 13.24 2.63 1.43
CA VAL A 228 14.52 3.34 1.48
C VAL A 228 14.80 4.05 0.15
N VAL A 229 14.31 3.49 -0.96
CA VAL A 229 14.48 4.01 -2.32
C VAL A 229 13.15 4.54 -2.84
N PRO A 230 12.93 5.88 -2.85
CA PRO A 230 11.64 6.47 -3.23
C PRO A 230 11.16 6.14 -4.64
N LYS A 231 12.06 5.75 -5.54
CA LYS A 231 11.72 5.27 -6.89
C LYS A 231 10.96 3.94 -6.87
N LEU A 232 11.13 3.14 -5.81
CA LEU A 232 10.49 1.83 -5.64
C LEU A 232 9.22 1.90 -4.79
N ASP A 233 8.83 3.07 -4.33
CA ASP A 233 7.58 3.27 -3.60
C ASP A 233 6.37 2.85 -4.44
N THR A 234 5.27 2.58 -3.78
CA THR A 234 4.01 2.21 -4.42
C THR A 234 2.85 2.89 -3.72
N ALA A 235 1.96 3.49 -4.48
CA ALA A 235 0.70 3.97 -3.97
C ALA A 235 -0.46 3.12 -4.51
N LEU A 236 -1.47 2.94 -3.67
CA LEU A 236 -2.70 2.23 -4.01
C LEU A 236 -3.86 3.21 -4.03
N ARG A 237 -4.73 3.09 -5.03
CA ARG A 237 -5.98 3.83 -5.11
C ARG A 237 -7.14 2.87 -5.34
N ASP A 238 -8.19 3.07 -4.59
CA ASP A 238 -9.42 2.35 -4.86
C ASP A 238 -10.12 2.93 -6.09
N THR A 239 -10.55 2.03 -6.97
CA THR A 239 -11.31 2.35 -8.19
C THR A 239 -12.60 1.52 -8.20
N ALA A 240 -13.53 1.89 -9.10
CA ALA A 240 -14.78 1.14 -9.28
C ALA A 240 -14.55 -0.35 -9.63
N HIS A 241 -13.38 -0.69 -10.18
CA HIS A 241 -13.06 -2.04 -10.63
C HIS A 241 -12.03 -2.77 -9.74
N GLY A 242 -11.69 -2.20 -8.59
CA GLY A 242 -10.70 -2.73 -7.64
C GLY A 242 -9.61 -1.71 -7.30
N THR A 243 -8.54 -2.18 -6.69
CA THR A 243 -7.41 -1.32 -6.29
C THR A 243 -6.41 -1.22 -7.43
N ALA A 244 -6.10 0.00 -7.85
CA ALA A 244 -5.04 0.30 -8.82
C ALA A 244 -3.72 0.61 -8.11
N SER A 245 -2.63 0.04 -8.61
CA SER A 245 -1.27 0.33 -8.16
C SER A 245 -0.65 1.44 -8.99
N ILE A 246 -0.01 2.41 -8.34
CA ILE A 246 0.71 3.52 -8.94
C ILE A 246 2.18 3.38 -8.54
N ASP A 247 3.05 3.31 -9.53
CA ASP A 247 4.48 3.06 -9.39
C ASP A 247 5.36 3.97 -10.29
N SER A 248 4.74 4.86 -11.05
CA SER A 248 5.45 5.86 -11.85
C SER A 248 6.09 6.92 -10.95
N GLU A 249 7.39 7.17 -11.11
CA GLU A 249 8.15 8.15 -10.30
C GLU A 249 7.50 9.53 -10.31
N ALA A 250 7.05 10.01 -11.47
CA ALA A 250 6.38 11.30 -11.60
C ALA A 250 5.06 11.35 -10.83
N GLN A 251 4.25 10.28 -10.93
CA GLN A 251 2.98 10.18 -10.20
C GLN A 251 3.21 10.07 -8.68
N LEU A 252 4.19 9.28 -8.25
CA LEU A 252 4.55 9.15 -6.84
C LEU A 252 5.04 10.49 -6.26
N ALA A 253 5.86 11.25 -7.00
CA ALA A 253 6.29 12.58 -6.61
C ALA A 253 5.12 13.56 -6.49
N ALA A 254 4.16 13.51 -7.43
CA ALA A 254 2.95 14.30 -7.36
C ALA A 254 2.09 13.94 -6.14
N LEU A 255 1.94 12.64 -5.84
CA LEU A 255 1.19 12.16 -4.66
C LEU A 255 1.84 12.59 -3.35
N ARG A 256 3.17 12.50 -3.22
CA ARG A 256 3.89 13.01 -2.04
C ARG A 256 3.71 14.53 -1.87
N THR A 257 3.69 15.27 -2.97
CA THR A 257 3.44 16.72 -2.95
C THR A 257 2.02 17.04 -2.54
N LEU A 258 1.04 16.29 -3.08
CA LEU A 258 -0.36 16.43 -2.72
C LEU A 258 -0.58 16.11 -1.23
N PHE A 259 -0.01 15.02 -0.74
CA PHE A 259 -0.07 14.65 0.68
C PHE A 259 0.43 15.78 1.58
N ARG A 260 1.59 16.38 1.24
CA ARG A 260 2.13 17.52 2.00
C ARG A 260 1.19 18.72 1.99
N LYS A 261 0.57 19.05 0.84
CA LYS A 261 -0.42 20.12 0.75
C LYS A 261 -1.65 19.86 1.64
N VAL A 262 -2.22 18.65 1.58
CA VAL A 262 -3.36 18.28 2.42
C VAL A 262 -2.98 18.31 3.90
N LYS A 263 -1.78 17.85 4.24
CA LYS A 263 -1.26 17.89 5.61
C LYS A 263 -1.17 19.31 6.17
N THR A 264 -0.79 20.31 5.36
CA THR A 264 -0.67 21.69 5.83
C THR A 264 -2.00 22.33 6.18
N VAL A 265 -3.09 21.93 5.55
CA VAL A 265 -4.46 22.43 5.84
C VAL A 265 -5.21 21.58 6.86
N SER A 266 -4.70 20.39 7.18
CA SER A 266 -5.28 19.51 8.20
C SER A 266 -5.04 20.07 9.61
N LEU A 267 -5.90 19.72 10.55
CA LEU A 267 -5.66 19.99 11.97
C LEU A 267 -4.33 19.33 12.40
N ASP A 268 -3.61 19.99 13.32
CA ASP A 268 -2.45 19.36 13.95
C ASP A 268 -2.87 18.10 14.76
N PRO A 269 -1.94 17.24 15.14
CA PRO A 269 -2.28 15.98 15.83
C PRO A 269 -3.08 16.19 17.11
N LYS A 270 -2.76 17.21 17.91
CA LYS A 270 -3.47 17.50 19.17
C LYS A 270 -4.91 17.95 18.90
N LYS A 271 -5.10 18.92 18.01
CA LYS A 271 -6.45 19.40 17.62
C LYS A 271 -7.26 18.29 16.97
N SER A 272 -6.61 17.40 16.21
CA SER A 272 -7.26 16.23 15.60
C SER A 272 -7.77 15.26 16.66
N ARG A 273 -6.98 14.96 17.69
CA ARG A 273 -7.43 14.14 18.83
C ARG A 273 -8.60 14.79 19.58
N ASP A 274 -8.52 16.09 19.85
CA ASP A 274 -9.60 16.83 20.49
C ASP A 274 -10.89 16.80 19.65
N PHE A 275 -10.75 16.91 18.34
CA PHE A 275 -11.87 16.81 17.39
C PHE A 275 -12.53 15.41 17.43
N ILE A 276 -11.73 14.35 17.29
CA ILE A 276 -12.22 12.96 17.31
C ILE A 276 -12.88 12.64 18.67
N HIS A 277 -12.28 13.12 19.77
CA HIS A 277 -12.82 12.90 21.10
C HIS A 277 -14.19 13.59 21.30
N ARG A 278 -14.37 14.82 20.79
CA ARG A 278 -15.69 15.48 20.80
C ARG A 278 -16.70 14.69 19.98
N LEU A 279 -16.32 14.27 18.76
CA LEU A 279 -17.21 13.50 17.89
C LEU A 279 -17.63 12.17 18.52
N ALA A 280 -16.72 11.48 19.22
CA ALA A 280 -17.04 10.24 19.93
C ALA A 280 -18.03 10.44 21.09
N LYS A 281 -18.06 11.64 21.69
CA LYS A 281 -19.04 11.99 22.75
C LYS A 281 -20.41 12.38 22.19
N GLU A 282 -20.50 12.88 20.95
CA GLU A 282 -21.76 13.17 20.27
C GLU A 282 -22.51 11.90 19.84
N LEU A 283 -21.79 10.80 19.75
CA LEU A 283 -22.30 9.46 19.45
C LEU A 283 -22.67 8.72 20.73
#